data_cf315e147a54691ed3990f3f6ee7850f
#
_entry.id   cf315e147a54691ed3990f3f6ee7850f
#
_cell.length_a   1.000
_cell.length_b   1.000
_cell.length_c   1.000
_cell.angle_alpha   90.00
_cell.angle_beta   90.00
_cell.angle_gamma   90.00
#
_symmetry.space_group_name_H-M   'P 1'
#
loop_
_entity.id
_entity.type
_entity.pdbx_description
1 polymer ?
#
loop_
_entity_poly.entity_id
_entity_poly.type
_entity_poly.pdbx_seq_one_letter_code
_entity_poly.pdbx_strand_id
1 'polypeptide(L)'
;MNKQETIIVDENIERNLQKRKQQSIYEINNGVGLWGLRALDYIYSDDAPSFVMRFELEGRGLEGMNEYGKMIDRLASELQERITNELLATPQYALNDDYMHNVQTYNAVRAIAEEEIWSQLIRVEELIVE
;
A
#
# COMPACT_ATOMS: atom_id res chain seq x y z
N MET A 1 15.64 10.45 30.97
CA MET A 1 15.89 9.14 30.35
C MET A 1 17.37 9.01 30.01
N ASN A 2 18.04 7.96 30.45
CA ASN A 2 19.44 7.76 30.10
C ASN A 2 19.56 7.07 28.72
N LYS A 3 20.81 6.98 28.21
CA LYS A 3 21.06 6.39 26.88
C LYS A 3 20.65 4.91 26.77
N GLN A 4 20.77 4.15 27.85
CA GLN A 4 20.42 2.73 27.88
C GLN A 4 18.91 2.51 27.76
N GLU A 5 18.11 3.32 28.41
CA GLU A 5 16.66 3.26 28.33
C GLU A 5 16.17 3.60 26.93
N THR A 6 16.78 4.60 26.28
CA THR A 6 16.46 4.98 24.91
C THR A 6 16.78 3.85 23.92
N ILE A 7 17.93 3.19 24.07
CA ILE A 7 18.34 2.07 23.23
C ILE A 7 17.38 0.90 23.38
N ILE A 8 16.96 0.56 24.59
CA ILE A 8 16.02 -0.54 24.86
C ILE A 8 14.65 -0.26 24.19
N VAL A 9 14.17 0.97 24.29
CA VAL A 9 12.92 1.39 23.65
C VAL A 9 13.01 1.24 22.14
N ASP A 10 14.12 1.69 21.51
CA ASP A 10 14.34 1.60 20.08
C ASP A 10 14.40 0.14 19.60
N GLU A 11 15.10 -0.73 20.36
CA GLU A 11 15.17 -2.15 20.04
C GLU A 11 13.80 -2.83 20.12
N ASN A 12 12.97 -2.46 21.10
CA ASN A 12 11.63 -3.00 21.23
C ASN A 12 10.72 -2.56 20.09
N ILE A 13 10.81 -1.32 19.65
CA ILE A 13 10.07 -0.80 18.51
C ILE A 13 10.47 -1.55 17.25
N GLU A 14 11.77 -1.69 16.99
CA GLU A 14 12.28 -2.40 15.81
C GLU A 14 11.81 -3.86 15.80
N ARG A 15 11.87 -4.53 16.95
CA ARG A 15 11.43 -5.92 17.09
C ARG A 15 9.94 -6.07 16.80
N ASN A 16 9.13 -5.14 17.29
CA ASN A 16 7.70 -5.12 17.03
C ASN A 16 7.40 -4.88 15.54
N LEU A 17 8.13 -3.98 14.89
CA LEU A 17 8.00 -3.73 13.45
C LEU A 17 8.28 -4.98 12.64
N GLN A 18 9.36 -5.71 12.94
CA GLN A 18 9.69 -6.96 12.26
C GLN A 18 8.59 -8.01 12.45
N LYS A 19 8.06 -8.11 13.66
CA LYS A 19 6.99 -9.03 13.98
C LYS A 19 5.71 -8.72 13.18
N ARG A 20 5.34 -7.44 13.08
CA ARG A 20 4.19 -7.00 12.30
C ARG A 20 4.39 -7.31 10.81
N LYS A 21 5.57 -7.08 10.29
CA LYS A 21 5.89 -7.37 8.89
C LYS A 21 5.74 -8.86 8.58
N GLN A 22 6.26 -9.74 9.42
CA GLN A 22 6.13 -11.18 9.25
C GLN A 22 4.67 -11.62 9.28
N GLN A 23 3.88 -11.08 10.19
CA GLN A 23 2.45 -11.35 10.28
C GLN A 23 1.70 -10.88 9.04
N SER A 24 2.07 -9.71 8.51
CA SER A 24 1.45 -9.17 7.30
C SER A 24 1.71 -10.05 6.08
N ILE A 25 2.92 -10.58 5.96
CA ILE A 25 3.27 -11.54 4.89
C ILE A 25 2.43 -12.81 5.01
N TYR A 26 2.23 -13.30 6.22
CA TYR A 26 1.36 -14.45 6.48
C TYR A 26 -0.08 -14.16 6.07
N GLU A 27 -0.60 -12.99 6.37
CA GLU A 27 -1.97 -12.58 6.09
C GLU A 27 -2.31 -12.51 4.60
N ILE A 28 -1.33 -12.44 3.72
CA ILE A 28 -1.57 -12.55 2.26
C ILE A 28 -2.38 -13.80 1.96
N ASN A 29 -2.07 -14.91 2.64
CA ASN A 29 -2.75 -16.19 2.45
C ASN A 29 -4.11 -16.23 3.16
N ASN A 30 -4.45 -15.20 3.92
CA ASN A 30 -5.67 -15.10 4.72
C ASN A 30 -6.57 -13.94 4.32
N GLY A 31 -6.42 -13.41 3.11
CA GLY A 31 -7.34 -12.45 2.54
C GLY A 31 -6.80 -11.04 2.29
N VAL A 32 -5.53 -10.77 2.62
CA VAL A 32 -4.88 -9.52 2.23
C VAL A 32 -4.25 -9.74 0.85
N GLY A 33 -4.63 -8.94 -0.13
CA GLY A 33 -4.13 -9.04 -1.49
C GLY A 33 -2.88 -8.23 -1.74
N LEU A 34 -2.49 -8.15 -3.03
CA LEU A 34 -1.24 -7.53 -3.46
C LEU A 34 -1.12 -6.07 -3.03
N TRP A 35 -2.15 -5.27 -3.23
CA TRP A 35 -2.10 -3.84 -2.90
C TRP A 35 -2.08 -3.60 -1.40
N GLY A 36 -2.84 -4.39 -0.65
CA GLY A 36 -2.80 -4.33 0.81
C GLY A 36 -1.41 -4.67 1.34
N LEU A 37 -0.75 -5.69 0.76
CA LEU A 37 0.61 -6.04 1.14
C LEU A 37 1.60 -4.92 0.84
N ARG A 38 1.51 -4.31 -0.34
CA ARG A 38 2.38 -3.19 -0.72
C ARG A 38 2.22 -2.03 0.25
N ALA A 39 0.98 -1.73 0.66
CA ALA A 39 0.70 -0.70 1.64
C ALA A 39 1.30 -1.03 3.01
N LEU A 40 1.16 -2.28 3.46
CA LEU A 40 1.74 -2.72 4.72
C LEU A 40 3.28 -2.69 4.68
N ASP A 41 3.88 -3.10 3.58
CA ASP A 41 5.33 -2.97 3.40
C ASP A 41 5.79 -1.52 3.47
N TYR A 42 5.04 -0.61 2.88
CA TYR A 42 5.36 0.82 2.92
C TYR A 42 5.35 1.37 4.34
N ILE A 43 4.32 1.05 5.13
CA ILE A 43 4.23 1.57 6.51
C ILE A 43 5.25 0.95 7.46
N TYR A 44 5.83 -0.21 7.12
CA TYR A 44 6.94 -0.79 7.87
C TYR A 44 8.30 -0.26 7.42
N SER A 45 8.35 0.50 6.33
CA SER A 45 9.59 1.08 5.83
C SER A 45 10.03 2.26 6.69
N ASP A 46 11.28 2.67 6.53
CA ASP A 46 11.80 3.84 7.20
C ASP A 46 11.10 5.14 6.79
N ASP A 47 10.36 5.10 5.68
CA ASP A 47 9.70 6.28 5.12
C ASP A 47 8.38 6.63 5.83
N ALA A 48 7.72 5.67 6.51
CA ALA A 48 6.40 5.91 7.10
C ALA A 48 6.21 5.26 8.48
N PRO A 49 7.15 5.40 9.43
CA PRO A 49 7.02 4.74 10.75
C PRO A 49 5.86 5.28 11.60
N SER A 50 5.40 6.50 11.34
CA SER A 50 4.31 7.12 12.10
C SER A 50 2.98 6.40 11.92
N PHE A 51 2.74 5.73 10.80
CA PHE A 51 1.54 4.92 10.61
C PHE A 51 1.49 3.77 11.61
N VAL A 52 2.59 3.04 11.76
CA VAL A 52 2.67 1.91 12.70
C VAL A 52 2.45 2.40 14.13
N MET A 53 3.07 3.51 14.49
CA MET A 53 2.91 4.12 15.81
C MET A 53 1.46 4.50 16.09
N ARG A 54 0.76 5.00 15.08
CA ARG A 54 -0.66 5.36 15.21
C ARG A 54 -1.51 4.15 15.57
N PHE A 55 -1.34 3.03 14.87
CA PHE A 55 -2.10 1.81 15.15
C PHE A 55 -1.79 1.26 16.55
N GLU A 56 -0.54 1.30 16.98
CA GLU A 56 -0.16 0.86 18.32
C GLU A 56 -0.75 1.77 19.41
N LEU A 57 -0.73 3.09 19.20
CA LEU A 57 -1.29 4.05 20.16
C LEU A 57 -2.81 3.95 20.26
N GLU A 58 -3.49 3.58 19.19
CA GLU A 58 -4.94 3.37 19.20
C GLU A 58 -5.33 2.01 19.81
N GLY A 59 -4.35 1.19 20.20
CA GLY A 59 -4.60 -0.13 20.77
C GLY A 59 -5.12 -1.15 19.75
N ARG A 60 -5.05 -0.84 18.45
CA ARG A 60 -5.54 -1.70 17.37
C ARG A 60 -4.49 -2.67 16.86
N GLY A 61 -3.22 -2.30 16.95
CA GLY A 61 -2.09 -3.15 16.63
C GLY A 61 -2.22 -3.94 15.33
N LEU A 62 -1.96 -5.24 15.38
CA LEU A 62 -1.98 -6.12 14.21
C LEU A 62 -3.37 -6.20 13.56
N GLU A 63 -4.42 -6.26 14.35
CA GLU A 63 -5.79 -6.32 13.84
C GLU A 63 -6.11 -5.07 13.01
N GLY A 64 -5.76 -3.89 13.51
CA GLY A 64 -5.94 -2.63 12.80
C GLY A 64 -5.14 -2.57 11.51
N MET A 65 -3.94 -3.12 11.49
CA MET A 65 -3.11 -3.15 10.29
C MET A 65 -3.65 -4.10 9.24
N ASN A 66 -4.19 -5.26 9.65
CA ASN A 66 -4.84 -6.19 8.72
C ASN A 66 -6.10 -5.57 8.11
N GLU A 67 -6.90 -4.88 8.90
CA GLU A 67 -8.08 -4.15 8.39
C GLU A 67 -7.66 -3.08 7.40
N TYR A 68 -6.58 -2.35 7.70
CA TYR A 68 -6.02 -1.35 6.81
C TYR A 68 -5.58 -1.96 5.48
N GLY A 69 -4.86 -3.09 5.51
CA GLY A 69 -4.44 -3.79 4.30
C GLY A 69 -5.61 -4.22 3.42
N LYS A 70 -6.65 -4.77 4.01
CA LYS A 70 -7.87 -5.19 3.29
C LYS A 70 -8.61 -3.98 2.71
N MET A 71 -8.67 -2.88 3.44
CA MET A 71 -9.27 -1.64 2.96
C MET A 71 -8.52 -1.10 1.74
N ILE A 72 -7.19 -1.08 1.80
CA ILE A 72 -6.37 -0.61 0.67
C ILE A 72 -6.56 -1.52 -0.55
N ASP A 73 -6.61 -2.84 -0.38
CA ASP A 73 -6.89 -3.76 -1.49
C ASP A 73 -8.19 -3.43 -2.20
N ARG A 74 -9.25 -3.20 -1.43
CA ARG A 74 -10.56 -2.85 -1.98
C ARG A 74 -10.52 -1.53 -2.73
N LEU A 75 -9.99 -0.49 -2.10
CA LEU A 75 -9.91 0.84 -2.70
C LEU A 75 -9.01 0.86 -3.93
N ALA A 76 -7.89 0.13 -3.90
CA ALA A 76 -6.99 0.02 -5.03
C ALA A 76 -7.65 -0.67 -6.22
N SER A 77 -8.39 -1.74 -5.97
CA SER A 77 -9.11 -2.47 -7.04
C SER A 77 -10.19 -1.59 -7.67
N GLU A 78 -10.93 -0.86 -6.86
CA GLU A 78 -11.95 0.08 -7.36
C GLU A 78 -11.32 1.21 -8.18
N LEU A 79 -10.22 1.78 -7.69
CA LEU A 79 -9.51 2.85 -8.38
C LEU A 79 -8.90 2.37 -9.69
N GLN A 80 -8.29 1.18 -9.69
CA GLN A 80 -7.71 0.58 -10.89
C GLN A 80 -8.74 0.36 -11.98
N GLU A 81 -9.89 -0.20 -11.61
CA GLU A 81 -10.99 -0.42 -12.54
C GLU A 81 -11.51 0.89 -13.13
N ARG A 82 -11.73 1.90 -12.28
CA ARG A 82 -12.20 3.21 -12.72
C ARG A 82 -11.23 3.87 -13.68
N ILE A 83 -9.94 3.93 -13.35
CA ILE A 83 -8.92 4.57 -14.18
C ILE A 83 -8.79 3.82 -15.51
N THR A 84 -8.75 2.49 -15.47
CA THR A 84 -8.66 1.66 -16.68
C THR A 84 -9.83 1.96 -17.62
N ASN A 85 -11.04 1.96 -17.10
CA ASN A 85 -12.23 2.21 -17.92
C ASN A 85 -12.25 3.63 -18.49
N GLU A 86 -11.87 4.63 -17.69
CA GLU A 86 -11.80 6.02 -18.14
C GLU A 86 -10.75 6.21 -19.24
N LEU A 87 -9.57 5.63 -19.08
CA LEU A 87 -8.49 5.76 -20.07
C LEU A 87 -8.81 5.02 -21.37
N LEU A 88 -9.34 3.80 -21.29
CA LEU A 88 -9.70 3.04 -22.48
C LEU A 88 -10.84 3.68 -23.28
N ALA A 89 -11.63 4.54 -22.64
CA ALA A 89 -12.67 5.32 -23.31
C ALA A 89 -12.14 6.54 -24.08
N THR A 90 -10.87 6.89 -23.88
CA THR A 90 -10.26 8.03 -24.60
C THR A 90 -9.69 7.59 -25.95
N PRO A 91 -9.63 8.49 -26.96
CA PRO A 91 -9.04 8.13 -28.26
C PRO A 91 -7.57 7.71 -28.16
N GLN A 92 -6.82 8.28 -27.22
CA GLN A 92 -5.39 8.00 -27.07
C GLN A 92 -5.13 6.54 -26.68
N TYR A 93 -6.02 5.93 -25.89
CA TYR A 93 -5.88 4.57 -25.39
C TYR A 93 -6.96 3.63 -25.92
N ALA A 94 -7.57 3.98 -27.03
CA ALA A 94 -8.61 3.14 -27.64
C ALA A 94 -8.01 1.82 -28.15
N LEU A 95 -8.71 0.72 -27.87
CA LEU A 95 -8.35 -0.59 -28.39
C LEU A 95 -8.79 -0.70 -29.85
N ASN A 96 -8.12 -1.57 -30.60
CA ASN A 96 -8.46 -1.83 -32.02
C ASN A 96 -8.27 -3.33 -32.32
N ASP A 97 -8.22 -3.70 -33.62
CA ASP A 97 -8.08 -5.09 -34.03
C ASP A 97 -6.63 -5.60 -33.98
N ASP A 98 -5.65 -4.74 -33.72
CA ASP A 98 -4.25 -5.10 -33.64
C ASP A 98 -3.92 -5.59 -32.23
N TYR A 99 -3.58 -6.90 -32.12
CA TYR A 99 -3.24 -7.51 -30.83
C TYR A 99 -2.06 -6.81 -30.13
N MET A 100 -0.99 -6.52 -30.87
CA MET A 100 0.18 -5.86 -30.26
C MET A 100 -0.13 -4.46 -29.76
N HIS A 101 -0.93 -3.70 -30.51
CA HIS A 101 -1.40 -2.40 -30.07
C HIS A 101 -2.17 -2.52 -28.76
N ASN A 102 -3.07 -3.49 -28.65
CA ASN A 102 -3.89 -3.67 -27.46
C ASN A 102 -3.04 -4.07 -26.25
N VAL A 103 -2.04 -4.94 -26.41
CA VAL A 103 -1.12 -5.32 -25.32
C VAL A 103 -0.36 -4.10 -24.81
N GLN A 104 0.18 -3.29 -25.71
CA GLN A 104 0.91 -2.07 -25.36
C GLN A 104 0.00 -1.06 -24.66
N THR A 105 -1.23 -0.92 -25.14
CA THR A 105 -2.22 -0.03 -24.55
C THR A 105 -2.59 -0.45 -23.13
N TYR A 106 -2.88 -1.73 -22.91
CA TYR A 106 -3.18 -2.23 -21.57
C TYR A 106 -1.99 -2.05 -20.61
N ASN A 107 -0.78 -2.28 -21.09
CA ASN A 107 0.42 -2.09 -20.25
C ASN A 107 0.61 -0.62 -19.84
N ALA A 108 0.38 0.30 -20.78
CA ALA A 108 0.48 1.74 -20.51
C ALA A 108 -0.60 2.20 -19.52
N VAL A 109 -1.84 1.76 -19.72
CA VAL A 109 -2.96 2.07 -18.84
C VAL A 109 -2.74 1.51 -17.43
N ARG A 110 -2.23 0.28 -17.33
CA ARG A 110 -1.90 -0.34 -16.06
C ARG A 110 -0.85 0.46 -15.31
N ALA A 111 0.21 0.90 -15.98
CA ALA A 111 1.26 1.70 -15.37
C ALA A 111 0.71 3.01 -14.81
N ILE A 112 -0.18 3.67 -15.52
CA ILE A 112 -0.83 4.90 -15.07
C ILE A 112 -1.70 4.61 -13.83
N ALA A 113 -2.49 3.56 -13.86
CA ALA A 113 -3.35 3.18 -12.75
C ALA A 113 -2.53 2.84 -11.50
N GLU A 114 -1.45 2.10 -11.64
CA GLU A 114 -0.56 1.75 -10.54
C GLU A 114 0.08 2.98 -9.90
N GLU A 115 0.54 3.93 -10.70
CA GLU A 115 1.11 5.18 -10.20
C GLU A 115 0.07 5.98 -9.40
N GLU A 116 -1.16 6.05 -9.87
CA GLU A 116 -2.25 6.74 -9.17
C GLU A 116 -2.59 6.05 -7.84
N ILE A 117 -2.59 4.72 -7.82
CA ILE A 117 -2.82 3.97 -6.59
C ILE A 117 -1.72 4.28 -5.56
N TRP A 118 -0.46 4.27 -5.98
CA TRP A 118 0.64 4.61 -5.09
C TRP A 118 0.49 6.01 -4.51
N SER A 119 0.21 7.00 -5.35
CA SER A 119 0.15 8.39 -4.89
C SER A 119 -1.10 8.70 -4.08
N GLN A 120 -2.25 8.09 -4.42
CA GLN A 120 -3.52 8.41 -3.75
C GLN A 120 -3.80 7.56 -2.52
N LEU A 121 -3.35 6.32 -2.47
CA LEU A 121 -3.72 5.38 -1.41
C LEU A 121 -2.57 4.96 -0.51
N ILE A 122 -1.36 4.86 -1.03
CA ILE A 122 -0.24 4.30 -0.26
C ILE A 122 0.65 5.38 0.32
N ARG A 123 1.06 6.37 -0.49
CA ARG A 123 1.96 7.45 -0.07
C ARG A 123 1.25 8.68 0.48
N VAL A 124 0.04 8.49 0.99
CA VAL A 124 -0.78 9.61 1.51
C VAL A 124 -0.08 10.34 2.65
N GLU A 125 0.68 9.64 3.49
CA GLU A 125 1.39 10.24 4.60
C GLU A 125 2.44 11.26 4.12
N GLU A 126 3.12 10.98 3.00
CA GLU A 126 4.08 11.91 2.41
C GLU A 126 3.40 13.23 1.99
N LEU A 127 2.16 13.15 1.53
CA LEU A 127 1.38 14.32 1.13
C LEU A 127 0.89 15.14 2.32
N ILE A 128 0.63 14.51 3.46
CA ILE A 128 0.12 15.17 4.66
C ILE A 128 1.22 15.91 5.41
N VAL A 129 2.45 15.42 5.36
CA VAL A 129 3.58 16.00 6.10
C VAL A 129 4.07 17.32 5.50
N GLU A 130 3.72 17.59 4.26
CA GLU A 130 4.01 18.88 3.65
C GLU A 130 3.00 19.94 4.14
#